data_1205ee6de3dd99a3c4958921fdd17eba
#
_entry.id   1205ee6de3dd99a3c4958921fdd17eba
#
_cell.length_a   1.000
_cell.length_b   1.000
_cell.length_c   1.000
_cell.angle_alpha   90.00
_cell.angle_beta   90.00
_cell.angle_gamma   90.00
#
_symmetry.space_group_name_H-M   'P 1'
#
loop_
_entity.id
_entity.type
_entity.pdbx_description
1 polymer ?
#
loop_
_entity_poly.entity_id
_entity_poly.type
_entity_poly.pdbx_seq_one_letter_code
_entity_poly.pdbx_strand_id
1 'polypeptide(L)'
;MIVRIVKMKFREEEVDNFLKVFNSAEHKIRNFKGCIGMQLLRQTDDPTTLFTYSLWDSEENLNHYRFSELFKATWSKTKALFAEKAEAWSLVQY
;
A
#
# COMPACT_ATOMS: atom_id res chain seq x y z
N MET A 1 -12.54 -2.64 -12.97
CA MET A 1 -11.51 -1.91 -12.21
C MET A 1 -11.59 -2.29 -10.74
N ILE A 2 -10.46 -2.57 -10.14
CA ILE A 2 -10.38 -2.95 -8.73
C ILE A 2 -9.81 -1.79 -7.92
N VAL A 3 -10.48 -1.45 -6.81
CA VAL A 3 -9.97 -0.52 -5.81
C VAL A 3 -9.33 -1.37 -4.70
N ARG A 4 -8.06 -1.13 -4.42
CA ARG A 4 -7.36 -1.82 -3.34
C ARG A 4 -7.05 -0.83 -2.23
N ILE A 5 -7.56 -1.10 -1.04
CA ILE A 5 -7.33 -0.26 0.14
C ILE A 5 -6.57 -1.09 1.17
N VAL A 6 -5.47 -0.55 1.67
CA VAL A 6 -4.69 -1.17 2.73
C VAL A 6 -4.57 -0.19 3.88
N LYS A 7 -5.03 -0.60 5.06
CA LYS A 7 -4.93 0.19 6.30
C LYS A 7 -3.72 -0.30 7.08
N MET A 8 -2.86 0.65 7.46
CA MET A 8 -1.61 0.36 8.15
C MET A 8 -1.50 1.26 9.38
N LYS A 9 -1.29 0.65 10.54
CA LYS A 9 -1.03 1.37 11.78
C LYS A 9 0.44 1.19 12.14
N PHE A 10 1.18 2.30 12.16
CA PHE A 10 2.62 2.29 12.44
C PHE A 10 2.91 2.67 13.89
N ARG A 11 4.04 2.19 14.39
CA ARG A 11 4.58 2.77 15.62
C ARG A 11 4.91 4.22 15.34
N GLU A 12 4.65 5.10 16.29
CA GLU A 12 4.79 6.55 16.10
C GLU A 12 6.18 6.93 15.59
N GLU A 13 7.23 6.35 16.17
CA GLU A 13 8.62 6.64 15.81
C GLU A 13 9.00 6.07 14.43
N GLU A 14 8.15 5.24 13.84
CA GLU A 14 8.45 4.56 12.56
C GLU A 14 7.73 5.17 11.37
N VAL A 15 6.87 6.16 11.56
CA VAL A 15 6.12 6.77 10.44
C VAL A 15 7.05 7.35 9.39
N ASP A 16 8.09 8.09 9.83
CA ASP A 16 9.04 8.69 8.88
C ASP A 16 9.83 7.61 8.11
N ASN A 17 10.15 6.51 8.76
CA ASN A 17 10.83 5.40 8.11
C ASN A 17 9.93 4.74 7.05
N PHE A 18 8.63 4.60 7.35
CA PHE A 18 7.69 4.11 6.35
C PHE A 18 7.61 5.05 5.15
N LEU A 19 7.57 6.37 5.38
CA LEU A 19 7.49 7.32 4.28
C LEU A 19 8.71 7.20 3.35
N LYS A 20 9.88 6.92 3.90
CA LYS A 20 11.08 6.66 3.09
C LYS A 20 10.92 5.39 2.25
N VAL A 21 10.41 4.32 2.85
CA VAL A 21 10.14 3.07 2.13
C VAL A 21 9.13 3.31 1.00
N PHE A 22 8.03 3.99 1.30
CA PHE A 22 7.00 4.28 0.33
C PHE A 22 7.54 5.13 -0.82
N ASN A 23 8.25 6.21 -0.51
CA ASN A 23 8.78 7.12 -1.52
C ASN A 23 9.76 6.42 -2.48
N SER A 24 10.52 5.46 -1.98
CA SER A 24 11.45 4.72 -2.84
C SER A 24 10.76 3.67 -3.70
N ALA A 25 9.58 3.19 -3.30
CA ALA A 25 8.85 2.16 -4.02
C ALA A 25 7.74 2.71 -4.92
N GLU A 26 7.22 3.90 -4.62
CA GLU A 26 6.01 4.46 -5.24
C GLU A 26 6.08 4.44 -6.76
N HIS A 27 7.17 4.95 -7.33
CA HIS A 27 7.33 5.01 -8.78
C HIS A 27 7.24 3.62 -9.43
N LYS A 28 7.89 2.65 -8.83
CA LYS A 28 7.89 1.27 -9.34
C LYS A 28 6.49 0.65 -9.27
N ILE A 29 5.77 0.93 -8.19
CA ILE A 29 4.41 0.41 -8.03
C ILE A 29 3.48 1.04 -9.04
N ARG A 30 3.55 2.37 -9.22
CA ARG A 30 2.71 3.08 -10.19
C ARG A 30 2.92 2.60 -11.61
N ASN A 31 4.12 2.14 -11.92
CA ASN A 31 4.47 1.65 -13.25
C ASN A 31 4.32 0.14 -13.39
N PHE A 32 3.83 -0.54 -12.36
CA PHE A 32 3.58 -1.97 -12.46
C PHE A 32 2.39 -2.22 -13.39
N LYS A 33 2.49 -3.30 -14.16
CA LYS A 33 1.44 -3.65 -15.14
C LYS A 33 0.07 -3.70 -14.47
N GLY A 34 -0.88 -2.95 -15.01
CA GLY A 34 -2.26 -2.92 -14.52
C GLY A 34 -2.52 -1.89 -13.44
N CYS A 35 -1.50 -1.25 -12.88
CA CYS A 35 -1.70 -0.19 -11.91
C CYS A 35 -2.12 1.10 -12.64
N ILE A 36 -3.31 1.59 -12.32
CA ILE A 36 -3.89 2.79 -12.92
C ILE A 36 -3.54 4.02 -12.09
N GLY A 37 -3.42 3.84 -10.78
CA GLY A 37 -3.08 4.94 -9.88
C GLY A 37 -2.87 4.46 -8.46
N MET A 38 -2.22 5.30 -7.66
CA MET A 38 -1.96 5.02 -6.26
C MET A 38 -1.88 6.31 -5.49
N GLN A 39 -2.43 6.32 -4.29
CA GLN A 39 -2.36 7.44 -3.36
C GLN A 39 -2.02 6.92 -1.97
N LEU A 40 -1.24 7.69 -1.23
CA LEU A 40 -1.01 7.46 0.18
C LEU A 40 -1.87 8.46 0.95
N LEU A 41 -2.70 7.97 1.86
CA LEU A 41 -3.63 8.78 2.64
C LEU A 41 -3.33 8.60 4.12
N ARG A 42 -3.58 9.64 4.89
CA ARG A 42 -3.41 9.61 6.35
C ARG A 42 -4.77 9.87 7.00
N GLN A 43 -5.07 9.15 8.06
CA GLN A 43 -6.27 9.40 8.84
C GLN A 43 -6.17 10.78 9.48
N THR A 44 -7.24 11.56 9.41
CA THR A 44 -7.19 12.98 9.83
C THR A 44 -6.93 13.17 11.31
N ASP A 45 -7.39 12.24 12.15
CA ASP A 45 -7.28 12.33 13.60
C ASP A 45 -6.29 11.33 14.20
N ASP A 46 -5.53 10.62 13.36
CA ASP A 46 -4.50 9.69 13.81
C ASP A 46 -3.33 9.68 12.82
N PRO A 47 -2.27 10.44 13.11
CA PRO A 47 -1.13 10.56 12.18
C PRO A 47 -0.32 9.28 12.01
N THR A 48 -0.57 8.26 12.84
CA THR A 48 0.14 6.98 12.73
C THR A 48 -0.61 5.97 11.86
N THR A 49 -1.85 6.27 11.47
CA THR A 49 -2.65 5.40 10.63
C THR A 49 -2.67 5.94 9.20
N LEU A 50 -2.12 5.15 8.29
CA LEU A 50 -2.03 5.50 6.87
C LEU A 50 -2.71 4.43 6.02
N PHE A 51 -3.15 4.86 4.85
CA PHE A 51 -3.82 3.99 3.89
C PHE A 51 -3.14 4.13 2.53
N THR A 52 -3.00 3.01 1.82
CA THR A 52 -2.78 3.10 0.39
C THR A 52 -4.12 2.87 -0.31
N TYR A 53 -4.38 3.71 -1.31
CA TYR A 53 -5.52 3.61 -2.19
C TYR A 53 -4.96 3.41 -3.59
N SER A 54 -5.21 2.26 -4.17
CA SER A 54 -4.70 1.99 -5.51
C SER A 54 -5.79 1.44 -6.41
N LEU A 55 -5.65 1.73 -7.70
CA LEU A 55 -6.59 1.31 -8.73
C LEU A 55 -5.87 0.35 -9.68
N TRP A 56 -6.53 -0.75 -9.99
CA TRP A 56 -5.98 -1.80 -10.85
C TRP A 56 -6.98 -2.14 -11.95
N ASP A 57 -6.49 -2.36 -13.14
CA ASP A 57 -7.34 -2.64 -14.29
C ASP A 57 -8.05 -3.98 -14.17
N SER A 58 -7.47 -4.95 -13.44
CA SER A 58 -8.05 -6.26 -13.22
C SER A 58 -7.54 -6.88 -11.93
N GLU A 59 -8.31 -7.84 -11.42
CA GLU A 59 -7.89 -8.63 -10.26
C GLU A 59 -6.64 -9.46 -10.59
N GLU A 60 -6.55 -9.96 -11.82
CA GLU A 60 -5.38 -10.73 -12.27
C GLU A 60 -4.09 -9.90 -12.13
N ASN A 61 -4.09 -8.67 -12.61
CA ASN A 61 -2.92 -7.80 -12.51
C ASN A 61 -2.63 -7.38 -11.07
N LEU A 62 -3.65 -7.15 -10.25
CA LEU A 62 -3.44 -6.90 -8.82
C LEU A 62 -2.74 -8.11 -8.17
N ASN A 63 -3.16 -9.32 -8.50
CA ASN A 63 -2.55 -10.52 -7.95
C ASN A 63 -1.11 -10.70 -8.45
N HIS A 64 -0.82 -10.39 -9.71
CA HIS A 64 0.56 -10.39 -10.21
C HIS A 64 1.44 -9.48 -9.37
N TYR A 65 0.94 -8.29 -9.03
CA TYR A 65 1.66 -7.36 -8.16
C TYR A 65 1.86 -7.95 -6.77
N ARG A 66 0.80 -8.50 -6.17
CA ARG A 66 0.85 -9.02 -4.80
C ARG A 66 1.82 -10.20 -4.63
N PHE A 67 2.09 -10.94 -5.71
CA PHE A 67 3.05 -12.04 -5.70
C PHE A 67 4.40 -11.68 -6.30
N SER A 68 4.62 -10.41 -6.65
CA SER A 68 5.86 -9.95 -7.25
C SER A 68 6.98 -9.76 -6.22
N GLU A 69 8.21 -9.78 -6.71
CA GLU A 69 9.38 -9.47 -5.86
C GLU A 69 9.32 -8.04 -5.34
N LEU A 70 8.82 -7.11 -6.14
CA LEU A 70 8.64 -5.73 -5.72
C LEU A 70 7.75 -5.64 -4.48
N PHE A 71 6.57 -6.30 -4.53
CA PHE A 71 5.66 -6.30 -3.41
C PHE A 71 6.27 -6.96 -2.18
N LYS A 72 6.88 -8.12 -2.36
CA LYS A 72 7.47 -8.87 -1.25
C LYS A 72 8.55 -8.06 -0.53
N ALA A 73 9.43 -7.42 -1.28
CA ALA A 73 10.50 -6.60 -0.72
C ALA A 73 9.95 -5.37 0.01
N THR A 74 9.00 -4.68 -0.61
CA THR A 74 8.40 -3.48 -0.04
C THR A 74 7.56 -3.83 1.20
N TRP A 75 6.76 -4.88 1.11
CA TRP A 75 5.90 -5.30 2.22
C TRP A 75 6.70 -5.76 3.42
N SER A 76 7.79 -6.50 3.20
CA SER A 76 8.67 -6.95 4.29
C SER A 76 9.20 -5.77 5.10
N LYS A 77 9.66 -4.72 4.42
CA LYS A 77 10.16 -3.51 5.08
C LYS A 77 9.03 -2.76 5.80
N THR A 78 7.86 -2.69 5.19
CA THR A 78 6.69 -1.99 5.73
C THR A 78 6.16 -2.69 6.97
N LYS A 79 5.99 -4.00 6.88
CA LYS A 79 5.43 -4.81 7.96
C LYS A 79 6.26 -4.73 9.23
N ALA A 80 7.57 -4.61 9.11
CA ALA A 80 8.46 -4.51 10.26
C ALA A 80 8.21 -3.25 11.10
N LEU A 81 7.52 -2.25 10.56
CA LEU A 81 7.28 -0.96 11.19
C LEU A 81 5.90 -0.85 11.86
N PHE A 82 5.06 -1.88 11.73
CA PHE A 82 3.68 -1.85 12.24
C PHE A 82 3.61 -1.86 13.76
N ALA A 83 2.62 -1.12 14.29
CA ALA A 83 2.16 -1.25 15.66
C ALA A 83 1.08 -2.31 15.79
N GLU A 84 0.27 -2.48 14.74
CA GLU A 84 -0.84 -3.42 14.67
C GLU A 84 -0.86 -4.10 13.31
N LYS A 85 -1.53 -5.25 13.23
CA LYS A 85 -1.68 -5.98 12.00
C LYS A 85 -2.43 -5.13 10.96
N ALA A 86 -1.95 -5.12 9.73
CA ALA A 86 -2.60 -4.41 8.63
C ALA A 86 -3.91 -5.10 8.22
N GLU A 87 -4.81 -4.30 7.65
CA GLU A 87 -6.05 -4.77 7.06
C GLU A 87 -6.08 -4.35 5.59
N ALA A 88 -6.69 -5.16 4.74
CA ALA A 88 -6.73 -4.87 3.31
C ALA A 88 -8.06 -5.32 2.71
N TRP A 89 -8.54 -4.54 1.74
CA TRP A 89 -9.80 -4.82 1.05
C TRP A 89 -9.62 -4.61 -0.45
N SER A 90 -10.25 -5.47 -1.22
CA SER A 90 -10.42 -5.27 -2.66
C SER A 90 -11.89 -4.98 -2.91
N LEU A 91 -12.16 -3.88 -3.59
CA LEU A 91 -13.52 -3.38 -3.81
C LEU A 91 -13.72 -3.12 -5.30
N VAL A 92 -14.97 -3.26 -5.73
CA VAL A 92 -15.37 -2.84 -7.08
C VAL A 92 -16.47 -1.81 -6.94
N GLN A 93 -16.55 -0.90 -7.91
CA GLN A 93 -17.65 0.06 -7.93
C GLN A 93 -18.96 -0.68 -8.22
N TYR A 94 -19.95 -0.44 -7.41
CA TYR A 94 -21.25 -1.09 -7.57
C TYR A 94 -22.00 -0.61 -8.83
#